data_a9aacdcd2d9de4246bcca35604933b82
#
_entry.id   a9aacdcd2d9de4246bcca35604933b82
#
_cell.length_a   1.000
_cell.length_b   1.000
_cell.length_c   1.000
_cell.angle_alpha   90.00
_cell.angle_beta   90.00
_cell.angle_gamma   90.00
#
_symmetry.space_group_name_H-M   'P 1'
#
loop_
_entity.id
_entity.type
_entity.pdbx_description
1 polymer ?
#
loop_
_entity_poly.entity_id
_entity_poly.type
_entity_poly.pdbx_seq_one_letter_code
_entity_poly.pdbx_strand_id
1 'polypeptide(L)'
;MLGHFSNGTEILPENLAGLRVLAPQLPLQRQKKVLNDLAGTHTAAVRGRGIDFSEVREYLPGDDIRSMDWRVTARTGDAHIKLFREERERPVLIICDLRSSMDFGTRRTLKRVLAADIAALLSWSALAKGDRIGGLLFNDVTELDLRPRTGRKSLMNLLHQLSSLEVSKPNALQPQNPAQRMADICKHVSRIAHPGSAVYFISDWLGFDAQAERLIYPLTRHCDLTAIHISDPFEQSLPAGRFTLTDGQQRQVLDASSQNTRNAHQQHWDAQQLILGQHLQRLQVPLIRISTADDPLPLLRKGLGLTKGSKR
;
A
#
# COMPACT_ATOMS: atom_id res chain seq x y z
N MET A 1 12.22 4.12 17.54
CA MET A 1 12.08 4.57 16.15
C MET A 1 10.80 5.38 15.87
N LEU A 2 9.85 5.40 16.81
CA LEU A 2 8.60 6.18 16.72
C LEU A 2 8.79 7.70 16.47
N GLY A 3 9.96 8.27 16.80
CA GLY A 3 10.20 9.71 16.65
C GLY A 3 10.24 10.26 15.20
N HIS A 4 10.14 9.39 14.18
CA HIS A 4 10.07 9.83 12.78
C HIS A 4 8.63 9.85 12.23
N PHE A 5 7.71 9.15 12.88
CA PHE A 5 6.30 9.15 12.49
C PHE A 5 5.56 10.28 13.19
N SER A 6 4.51 10.78 12.54
CA SER A 6 3.70 11.88 13.04
C SER A 6 3.07 11.57 14.40
N ASN A 7 3.00 12.60 15.22
CA ASN A 7 2.33 12.56 16.51
C ASN A 7 1.32 13.71 16.56
N GLY A 8 0.03 13.37 16.59
CA GLY A 8 -1.04 14.37 16.61
C GLY A 8 -2.13 14.15 15.58
N THR A 9 -2.82 15.23 15.23
CA THR A 9 -4.07 15.21 14.48
C THR A 9 -3.93 15.75 13.05
N GLU A 10 -2.79 16.33 12.70
CA GLU A 10 -2.58 17.01 11.42
C GLU A 10 -1.57 16.26 10.55
N ILE A 11 -1.81 16.27 9.25
CA ILE A 11 -0.87 15.77 8.25
C ILE A 11 0.04 16.92 7.85
N LEU A 12 1.24 16.95 8.42
CA LEU A 12 2.22 18.01 8.17
C LEU A 12 3.19 17.61 7.06
N PRO A 13 3.36 18.45 6.01
CA PRO A 13 4.27 18.15 4.89
C PRO A 13 5.71 17.86 5.31
N GLU A 14 6.21 18.56 6.33
CA GLU A 14 7.56 18.37 6.88
C GLU A 14 7.74 16.99 7.52
N ASN A 15 6.72 16.46 8.21
CA ASN A 15 6.74 15.12 8.78
C ASN A 15 6.79 14.07 7.67
N LEU A 16 5.93 14.20 6.66
CA LEU A 16 5.93 13.31 5.49
C LEU A 16 7.27 13.33 4.75
N ALA A 17 7.88 14.51 4.61
CA ALA A 17 9.19 14.66 4.00
C ALA A 17 10.31 14.03 4.85
N GLY A 18 10.23 14.12 6.17
CA GLY A 18 11.17 13.55 7.14
C GLY A 18 11.25 12.02 7.08
N LEU A 19 10.18 11.34 6.68
CA LEU A 19 10.14 9.87 6.55
C LEU A 19 11.12 9.31 5.49
N ARG A 20 11.70 10.17 4.66
CA ARG A 20 12.77 9.80 3.71
C ARG A 20 13.92 9.05 4.40
N VAL A 21 14.24 9.38 5.64
CA VAL A 21 15.32 8.76 6.41
C VAL A 21 15.06 7.27 6.66
N LEU A 22 13.80 6.86 6.72
CA LEU A 22 13.39 5.47 6.93
C LEU A 22 13.28 4.66 5.63
N ALA A 23 13.23 5.30 4.47
CA ALA A 23 13.06 4.63 3.18
C ALA A 23 14.08 3.49 2.91
N PRO A 24 15.40 3.63 3.23
CA PRO A 24 16.35 2.54 3.04
C PRO A 24 16.05 1.30 3.88
N GLN A 25 15.29 1.45 4.97
CA GLN A 25 14.93 0.34 5.85
C GLN A 25 13.71 -0.44 5.34
N LEU A 26 13.03 0.07 4.30
CA LEU A 26 11.86 -0.54 3.66
C LEU A 26 12.08 -0.74 2.15
N PRO A 27 13.07 -1.54 1.72
CA PRO A 27 13.32 -1.77 0.30
C PRO A 27 12.16 -2.58 -0.31
N LEU A 28 11.30 -1.93 -1.11
CA LEU A 28 10.18 -2.58 -1.77
C LEU A 28 10.71 -3.63 -2.76
N GLN A 29 10.44 -4.91 -2.52
CA GLN A 29 10.83 -6.00 -3.43
C GLN A 29 9.65 -6.34 -4.34
N ARG A 30 9.95 -6.81 -5.58
CA ARG A 30 8.94 -7.46 -6.40
C ARG A 30 8.50 -8.74 -5.68
N GLN A 31 7.26 -8.82 -5.27
CA GLN A 31 6.68 -10.11 -4.96
C GLN A 31 6.58 -10.84 -6.31
N LYS A 32 7.32 -11.95 -6.44
CA LYS A 32 7.19 -12.83 -7.62
C LYS A 32 5.82 -13.50 -7.54
N LYS A 33 4.77 -12.85 -8.01
CA LYS A 33 3.63 -13.59 -8.52
C LYS A 33 4.11 -14.25 -9.81
N VAL A 34 4.16 -15.56 -9.78
CA VAL A 34 4.52 -16.41 -10.90
C VAL A 34 3.53 -16.16 -12.04
N LEU A 35 3.84 -15.21 -12.91
CA LEU A 35 3.27 -15.11 -14.26
C LEU A 35 4.04 -16.00 -15.24
N ASN A 36 4.76 -17.03 -14.73
CA ASN A 36 5.63 -17.88 -15.53
C ASN A 36 4.90 -18.99 -16.30
N ASP A 37 3.59 -19.15 -16.14
CA ASP A 37 2.92 -20.28 -16.81
C ASP A 37 2.35 -19.95 -18.21
N LEU A 38 2.44 -18.69 -18.67
CA LEU A 38 1.93 -18.31 -20.00
C LEU A 38 2.96 -17.67 -20.94
N ALA A 39 4.17 -17.40 -20.48
CA ALA A 39 5.27 -16.99 -21.36
C ALA A 39 6.11 -18.22 -21.68
N GLY A 40 5.80 -18.84 -22.81
CA GLY A 40 6.70 -19.82 -23.42
C GLY A 40 8.12 -19.27 -23.48
N THR A 41 9.10 -20.16 -23.42
CA THR A 41 10.56 -20.02 -23.34
C THR A 41 11.24 -19.09 -24.36
N HIS A 42 10.62 -18.00 -24.78
CA HIS A 42 11.22 -16.99 -25.66
C HIS A 42 11.45 -15.69 -24.88
N THR A 43 12.66 -15.56 -24.33
CA THR A 43 13.21 -14.28 -23.87
C THR A 43 13.42 -13.39 -25.09
N ALA A 44 12.41 -12.59 -25.44
CA ALA A 44 12.56 -11.59 -26.48
C ALA A 44 13.56 -10.53 -25.99
N ALA A 45 14.65 -10.32 -26.73
CA ALA A 45 15.60 -9.24 -26.54
C ALA A 45 14.92 -7.92 -26.91
N VAL A 46 14.26 -7.27 -25.95
CA VAL A 46 13.66 -5.95 -26.14
C VAL A 46 14.68 -4.88 -25.81
N ARG A 47 15.06 -4.05 -26.80
CA ARG A 47 15.87 -2.86 -26.62
C ARG A 47 15.07 -1.79 -25.88
N GLY A 48 15.48 -1.43 -24.65
CA GLY A 48 14.92 -0.31 -23.88
C GLY A 48 15.98 0.34 -22.98
N ARG A 49 15.83 1.62 -22.65
CA ARG A 49 16.63 2.31 -21.63
C ARG A 49 16.37 1.64 -20.27
N GLY A 50 17.44 1.20 -19.58
CA GLY A 50 17.34 0.57 -18.26
C GLY A 50 17.66 -0.93 -18.29
N ILE A 51 18.69 -1.31 -19.07
CA ILE A 51 19.21 -2.68 -19.11
C ILE A 51 20.43 -2.71 -18.18
N ASP A 52 20.28 -3.40 -17.04
CA ASP A 52 21.42 -3.61 -16.14
C ASP A 52 22.07 -4.95 -16.45
N PHE A 53 23.41 -4.98 -16.42
CA PHE A 53 24.20 -6.19 -16.60
C PHE A 53 23.92 -7.15 -15.42
N SER A 54 23.45 -8.37 -15.73
CA SER A 54 23.11 -9.35 -14.71
C SER A 54 24.26 -10.34 -14.48
N GLU A 55 24.66 -11.03 -15.55
CA GLU A 55 25.69 -12.08 -15.48
C GLU A 55 26.20 -12.42 -16.90
N VAL A 56 27.32 -13.12 -16.95
CA VAL A 56 27.83 -13.75 -18.17
C VAL A 56 27.59 -15.25 -18.07
N ARG A 57 27.00 -15.85 -19.11
CA ARG A 57 26.93 -17.32 -19.23
C ARG A 57 27.46 -17.77 -20.58
N GLU A 58 27.73 -19.07 -20.69
CA GLU A 58 28.07 -19.68 -21.98
C GLU A 58 26.95 -19.51 -23.01
N TYR A 59 27.35 -19.30 -24.25
CA TYR A 59 26.45 -19.21 -25.40
C TYR A 59 25.78 -20.56 -25.65
N LEU A 60 24.47 -20.53 -25.84
CA LEU A 60 23.71 -21.69 -26.27
C LEU A 60 23.13 -21.44 -27.69
N PRO A 61 23.05 -22.48 -28.54
CA PRO A 61 22.44 -22.35 -29.86
C PRO A 61 21.02 -21.77 -29.76
N GLY A 62 20.80 -20.62 -30.43
CA GLY A 62 19.55 -19.85 -30.38
C GLY A 62 19.64 -18.53 -29.61
N ASP A 63 20.74 -18.26 -28.91
CA ASP A 63 20.98 -16.97 -28.28
C ASP A 63 21.33 -15.89 -29.33
N ASP A 64 21.00 -14.61 -28.99
CA ASP A 64 21.33 -13.46 -29.87
C ASP A 64 22.85 -13.18 -29.81
N ILE A 65 23.53 -13.40 -30.92
CA ILE A 65 24.96 -13.15 -31.13
C ILE A 65 25.37 -11.70 -30.80
N ARG A 66 24.43 -10.74 -30.88
CA ARG A 66 24.68 -9.34 -30.54
C ARG A 66 24.91 -9.10 -29.06
N SER A 67 24.51 -10.05 -28.22
CA SER A 67 24.73 -10.01 -26.77
C SER A 67 26.04 -10.67 -26.33
N MET A 68 26.90 -11.09 -27.29
CA MET A 68 28.16 -11.77 -27.00
C MET A 68 29.13 -10.86 -26.23
N ASP A 69 29.73 -11.38 -25.16
CA ASP A 69 30.83 -10.73 -24.47
C ASP A 69 32.18 -11.11 -25.08
N TRP A 70 32.57 -10.38 -26.11
CA TRP A 70 33.82 -10.62 -26.83
C TRP A 70 35.06 -10.61 -25.91
N ARG A 71 35.02 -9.87 -24.81
CA ARG A 71 36.15 -9.76 -23.86
C ARG A 71 36.31 -11.02 -23.03
N VAL A 72 35.20 -11.58 -22.55
CA VAL A 72 35.21 -12.83 -21.80
C VAL A 72 35.50 -13.99 -22.73
N THR A 73 34.86 -14.06 -23.89
CA THR A 73 35.07 -15.05 -24.95
C THR A 73 36.55 -15.13 -25.38
N ALA A 74 37.23 -13.99 -25.60
CA ALA A 74 38.63 -13.94 -25.95
C ALA A 74 39.57 -14.43 -24.84
N ARG A 75 39.14 -14.39 -23.59
CA ARG A 75 39.94 -14.83 -22.44
C ARG A 75 39.75 -16.30 -22.10
N THR A 76 38.53 -16.82 -22.26
CA THR A 76 38.17 -18.19 -21.88
C THR A 76 38.29 -19.17 -23.03
N GLY A 77 38.19 -18.70 -24.29
CA GLY A 77 38.15 -19.53 -25.47
C GLY A 77 36.74 -20.00 -25.85
N ASP A 78 35.80 -19.95 -24.93
CA ASP A 78 34.41 -20.35 -25.11
C ASP A 78 33.50 -19.14 -25.31
N ALA A 79 32.50 -19.26 -26.18
CA ALA A 79 31.58 -18.19 -26.48
C ALA A 79 30.70 -17.87 -25.26
N HIS A 80 30.69 -16.60 -24.84
CA HIS A 80 29.91 -16.14 -23.70
C HIS A 80 28.98 -15.00 -24.11
N ILE A 81 27.77 -14.98 -23.53
CA ILE A 81 26.80 -13.90 -23.71
C ILE A 81 26.58 -13.12 -22.41
N LYS A 82 26.30 -11.82 -22.60
CA LYS A 82 25.84 -10.95 -21.51
C LYS A 82 24.34 -11.12 -21.32
N LEU A 83 23.95 -11.58 -20.16
CA LEU A 83 22.56 -11.53 -19.76
C LEU A 83 22.28 -10.17 -19.15
N PHE A 84 21.33 -9.49 -19.72
CA PHE A 84 20.85 -8.21 -19.22
C PHE A 84 19.55 -8.41 -18.49
N ARG A 85 19.43 -7.85 -17.31
CA ARG A 85 18.18 -7.79 -16.58
C ARG A 85 17.51 -6.47 -16.91
N GLU A 86 16.33 -6.52 -17.50
CA GLU A 86 15.54 -5.33 -17.71
C GLU A 86 15.04 -4.85 -16.34
N GLU A 87 15.64 -3.78 -15.83
CA GLU A 87 15.15 -3.08 -14.66
C GLU A 87 13.99 -2.18 -15.12
N ARG A 88 12.79 -2.77 -15.22
CA ARG A 88 11.59 -1.99 -15.53
C ARG A 88 11.20 -1.18 -14.33
N GLU A 89 11.18 0.15 -14.49
CA GLU A 89 10.51 1.06 -13.57
C GLU A 89 9.08 0.56 -13.35
N ARG A 90 8.79 0.16 -12.10
CA ARG A 90 7.49 -0.38 -11.75
C ARG A 90 6.54 0.75 -11.37
N PRO A 91 5.29 0.79 -11.86
CA PRO A 91 4.29 1.68 -11.29
C PRO A 91 3.96 1.26 -9.86
N VAL A 92 4.12 2.17 -8.91
CA VAL A 92 3.69 2.03 -7.52
C VAL A 92 2.51 2.96 -7.32
N LEU A 93 1.36 2.39 -6.99
CA LEU A 93 0.12 3.09 -6.74
C LEU A 93 -0.20 3.07 -5.25
N ILE A 94 -0.27 4.23 -4.65
CA ILE A 94 -0.68 4.43 -3.27
C ILE A 94 -2.16 4.79 -3.24
N ILE A 95 -2.99 3.91 -2.71
CA ILE A 95 -4.41 4.17 -2.49
C ILE A 95 -4.57 4.52 -1.03
N CYS A 96 -4.90 5.78 -0.74
CA CYS A 96 -4.94 6.29 0.63
C CYS A 96 -6.34 6.81 0.97
N ASP A 97 -6.92 6.18 1.96
CA ASP A 97 -8.22 6.51 2.52
C ASP A 97 -8.09 7.66 3.53
N LEU A 98 -8.78 8.76 3.25
CA LEU A 98 -8.85 9.95 4.10
C LEU A 98 -10.32 10.31 4.41
N ARG A 99 -11.23 9.31 4.40
CA ARG A 99 -12.63 9.49 4.76
C ARG A 99 -12.78 9.89 6.24
N SER A 100 -13.96 10.38 6.60
CA SER A 100 -14.30 10.76 7.97
C SER A 100 -14.11 9.63 8.97
N SER A 101 -14.32 8.37 8.58
CA SER A 101 -14.02 7.20 9.42
C SER A 101 -12.54 7.08 9.82
N MET A 102 -11.64 7.67 9.03
CA MET A 102 -10.21 7.72 9.32
C MET A 102 -9.82 8.90 10.23
N ASP A 103 -10.74 9.81 10.52
CA ASP A 103 -10.53 10.96 11.43
C ASP A 103 -10.77 10.55 12.90
N PHE A 104 -10.22 9.41 13.27
CA PHE A 104 -10.34 8.83 14.60
C PHE A 104 -8.98 8.35 15.11
N GLY A 105 -8.74 8.51 16.40
CA GLY A 105 -7.54 8.01 17.07
C GLY A 105 -7.54 8.40 18.56
N THR A 106 -7.13 7.47 19.42
CA THR A 106 -7.17 7.64 20.89
C THR A 106 -5.80 7.60 21.57
N ARG A 107 -4.75 7.38 20.79
CA ARG A 107 -3.37 7.24 21.31
C ARG A 107 -2.45 8.31 20.73
N ARG A 108 -1.54 7.90 19.89
CA ARG A 108 -0.48 8.76 19.36
C ARG A 108 -0.97 9.70 18.26
N THR A 109 -1.81 9.21 17.38
CA THR A 109 -2.19 9.91 16.14
C THR A 109 -3.56 9.45 15.65
N LEU A 110 -4.16 10.20 14.72
CA LEU A 110 -5.37 9.76 14.01
C LEU A 110 -5.04 8.72 12.94
N LYS A 111 -6.00 7.85 12.61
CA LYS A 111 -5.86 6.84 11.54
C LYS A 111 -5.43 7.47 10.21
N ARG A 112 -6.02 8.62 9.82
CA ARG A 112 -5.69 9.34 8.56
C ARG A 112 -4.24 9.85 8.54
N VAL A 113 -3.71 10.31 9.67
CA VAL A 113 -2.32 10.79 9.79
C VAL A 113 -1.36 9.61 9.67
N LEU A 114 -1.66 8.49 10.33
CA LEU A 114 -0.89 7.26 10.20
C LEU A 114 -0.92 6.71 8.76
N ALA A 115 -2.10 6.77 8.11
CA ALA A 115 -2.23 6.36 6.70
C ALA A 115 -1.37 7.22 5.77
N ALA A 116 -1.34 8.53 5.98
CA ALA A 116 -0.50 9.45 5.23
C ALA A 116 1.00 9.21 5.47
N ASP A 117 1.41 8.94 6.72
CA ASP A 117 2.79 8.57 7.03
C ASP A 117 3.22 7.29 6.30
N ILE A 118 2.39 6.26 6.32
CA ILE A 118 2.65 4.99 5.61
C ILE A 118 2.70 5.23 4.10
N ALA A 119 1.78 6.00 3.54
CA ALA A 119 1.75 6.39 2.13
C ALA A 119 3.05 7.10 1.72
N ALA A 120 3.50 8.06 2.55
CA ALA A 120 4.74 8.79 2.32
C ALA A 120 5.97 7.87 2.39
N LEU A 121 6.07 7.01 3.40
CA LEU A 121 7.19 6.08 3.56
C LEU A 121 7.29 5.11 2.38
N LEU A 122 6.17 4.51 1.94
CA LEU A 122 6.13 3.63 0.76
C LEU A 122 6.54 4.38 -0.51
N SER A 123 6.10 5.63 -0.65
CA SER A 123 6.45 6.48 -1.79
C SER A 123 7.95 6.86 -1.80
N TRP A 124 8.53 7.19 -0.64
CA TRP A 124 9.97 7.41 -0.51
C TRP A 124 10.79 6.15 -0.85
N SER A 125 10.31 4.99 -0.43
CA SER A 125 10.93 3.70 -0.72
C SER A 125 10.85 3.35 -2.21
N ALA A 126 9.73 3.64 -2.86
CA ALA A 126 9.57 3.50 -4.31
C ALA A 126 10.51 4.43 -5.09
N LEU A 127 10.61 5.71 -4.66
CA LEU A 127 11.53 6.68 -5.27
C LEU A 127 12.99 6.23 -5.16
N ALA A 128 13.40 5.73 -3.98
CA ALA A 128 14.76 5.26 -3.76
C ALA A 128 15.15 4.09 -4.69
N LYS A 129 14.15 3.35 -5.18
CA LYS A 129 14.31 2.25 -6.13
C LYS A 129 14.19 2.67 -7.60
N GLY A 130 13.87 3.93 -7.88
CA GLY A 130 13.66 4.41 -9.24
C GLY A 130 12.27 4.11 -9.81
N ASP A 131 11.34 3.59 -9.01
CA ASP A 131 9.99 3.25 -9.44
C ASP A 131 9.15 4.51 -9.77
N ARG A 132 8.09 4.33 -10.58
CA ARG A 132 7.12 5.39 -10.88
C ARG A 132 6.08 5.47 -9.78
N ILE A 133 5.87 6.65 -9.21
CA ILE A 133 4.98 6.89 -8.08
C ILE A 133 3.74 7.63 -8.54
N GLY A 134 2.60 7.11 -8.17
CA GLY A 134 1.28 7.70 -8.32
C GLY A 134 0.33 7.18 -7.26
N GLY A 135 -0.96 7.50 -7.37
CA GLY A 135 -1.93 6.98 -6.43
C GLY A 135 -3.32 7.56 -6.59
N LEU A 136 -4.22 7.08 -5.77
CA LEU A 136 -5.57 7.58 -5.60
C LEU A 136 -5.75 7.98 -4.13
N LEU A 137 -5.93 9.26 -3.88
CA LEU A 137 -6.28 9.79 -2.57
C LEU A 137 -7.78 10.07 -2.57
N PHE A 138 -8.49 9.64 -1.55
CA PHE A 138 -9.93 9.83 -1.51
C PHE A 138 -10.45 10.12 -0.10
N ASN A 139 -11.49 10.94 -0.05
CA ASN A 139 -12.30 11.16 1.14
C ASN A 139 -13.76 10.74 0.86
N ASP A 140 -14.70 11.19 1.68
CA ASP A 140 -16.12 10.83 1.54
C ASP A 140 -16.75 11.33 0.23
N VAL A 141 -16.19 12.40 -0.38
CA VAL A 141 -16.78 13.10 -1.53
C VAL A 141 -15.85 13.09 -2.74
N THR A 142 -14.55 13.35 -2.50
CA THR A 142 -13.58 13.65 -3.55
C THR A 142 -12.66 12.45 -3.80
N GLU A 143 -12.23 12.32 -5.05
CA GLU A 143 -11.17 11.41 -5.49
C GLU A 143 -10.12 12.20 -6.26
N LEU A 144 -8.86 11.98 -5.93
CA LEU A 144 -7.73 12.61 -6.60
C LEU A 144 -6.82 11.54 -7.19
N ASP A 145 -6.83 11.43 -8.52
CA ASP A 145 -5.99 10.49 -9.27
C ASP A 145 -4.64 11.16 -9.62
N LEU A 146 -3.57 10.57 -9.15
CA LEU A 146 -2.20 10.99 -9.40
C LEU A 146 -1.51 9.94 -10.29
N ARG A 147 -1.35 10.26 -11.56
CA ARG A 147 -0.73 9.34 -12.54
C ARG A 147 0.70 8.98 -12.14
N PRO A 148 1.09 7.69 -12.23
CA PRO A 148 2.45 7.26 -11.90
C PRO A 148 3.51 7.92 -12.78
N ARG A 149 4.45 8.64 -12.13
CA ARG A 149 5.58 9.31 -12.79
C ARG A 149 6.85 9.09 -11.98
N THR A 150 7.98 9.14 -12.65
CA THR A 150 9.30 9.09 -12.03
C THR A 150 9.70 10.42 -11.43
N GLY A 151 10.62 10.33 -10.47
CA GLY A 151 11.34 11.48 -9.95
C GLY A 151 10.68 12.16 -8.76
N ARG A 152 11.51 12.99 -8.09
CA ARG A 152 11.15 13.64 -6.82
C ARG A 152 9.94 14.57 -6.93
N LYS A 153 9.72 15.19 -8.12
CA LYS A 153 8.59 16.11 -8.32
C LYS A 153 7.24 15.39 -8.15
N SER A 154 7.12 14.15 -8.67
CA SER A 154 5.90 13.35 -8.54
C SER A 154 5.62 12.99 -7.09
N LEU A 155 6.66 12.58 -6.36
CA LEU A 155 6.55 12.31 -4.93
C LEU A 155 6.13 13.55 -4.15
N MET A 156 6.80 14.70 -4.35
CA MET A 156 6.46 15.94 -3.65
C MET A 156 5.02 16.37 -3.90
N ASN A 157 4.52 16.18 -5.13
CA ASN A 157 3.10 16.43 -5.44
C ASN A 157 2.18 15.49 -4.63
N LEU A 158 2.50 14.19 -4.54
CA LEU A 158 1.71 13.24 -3.74
C LEU A 158 1.70 13.64 -2.26
N LEU A 159 2.86 14.00 -1.68
CA LEU A 159 2.94 14.44 -0.29
C LEU A 159 2.15 15.74 -0.04
N HIS A 160 2.20 16.68 -0.97
CA HIS A 160 1.42 17.91 -0.91
C HIS A 160 -0.08 17.61 -0.95
N GLN A 161 -0.53 16.73 -1.83
CA GLN A 161 -1.94 16.36 -1.92
C GLN A 161 -2.43 15.60 -0.67
N LEU A 162 -1.59 14.74 -0.07
CA LEU A 162 -1.91 14.08 1.20
C LEU A 162 -2.16 15.08 2.33
N SER A 163 -1.40 16.19 2.38
CA SER A 163 -1.55 17.22 3.42
C SER A 163 -2.64 18.23 3.12
N SER A 164 -3.03 18.42 1.85
CA SER A 164 -4.01 19.42 1.45
C SER A 164 -5.42 18.85 1.23
N LEU A 165 -5.58 17.53 1.12
CA LEU A 165 -6.91 16.94 1.01
C LEU A 165 -7.64 17.05 2.36
N GLU A 166 -8.52 18.00 2.45
CA GLU A 166 -9.29 18.26 3.66
C GLU A 166 -10.18 17.07 4.03
N VAL A 167 -10.35 16.85 5.32
CA VAL A 167 -11.41 15.98 5.85
C VAL A 167 -12.76 16.58 5.40
N SER A 168 -13.63 15.77 4.83
CA SER A 168 -14.95 16.23 4.42
C SER A 168 -15.68 16.83 5.61
N LYS A 169 -16.01 18.12 5.52
CA LYS A 169 -16.83 18.75 6.56
C LYS A 169 -18.20 18.06 6.59
N PRO A 170 -18.76 17.83 7.78
CA PRO A 170 -20.03 17.11 7.94
C PRO A 170 -21.24 17.67 7.16
N ASN A 171 -21.15 18.92 6.67
CA ASN A 171 -22.22 19.59 5.91
C ASN A 171 -22.13 19.38 4.39
N ALA A 172 -21.15 18.68 3.88
CA ALA A 172 -21.02 18.39 2.46
C ALA A 172 -21.87 17.16 2.11
N LEU A 173 -23.07 17.39 1.57
CA LEU A 173 -23.91 16.43 0.83
C LEU A 173 -24.02 15.02 1.50
N GLN A 174 -25.24 14.53 1.61
CA GLN A 174 -25.63 13.27 2.27
C GLN A 174 -24.50 12.21 2.34
N PRO A 175 -24.17 11.68 3.53
CA PRO A 175 -23.12 10.68 3.65
C PRO A 175 -23.45 9.51 2.73
N GLN A 176 -22.62 9.29 1.71
CA GLN A 176 -22.76 8.13 0.86
C GLN A 176 -22.66 6.88 1.74
N ASN A 177 -23.46 5.87 1.43
CA ASN A 177 -23.33 4.57 2.08
C ASN A 177 -21.86 4.11 1.98
N PRO A 178 -21.17 3.81 3.11
CA PRO A 178 -19.76 3.43 3.11
C PRO A 178 -19.45 2.27 2.16
N ALA A 179 -20.39 1.32 2.00
CA ALA A 179 -20.22 0.18 1.10
C ALA A 179 -20.26 0.64 -0.37
N GLN A 180 -21.18 1.53 -0.74
CA GLN A 180 -21.23 2.08 -2.10
C GLN A 180 -19.95 2.87 -2.39
N ARG A 181 -19.50 3.72 -1.44
CA ARG A 181 -18.27 4.49 -1.60
C ARG A 181 -17.05 3.59 -1.81
N MET A 182 -16.91 2.55 -1.01
CA MET A 182 -15.81 1.59 -1.14
C MET A 182 -15.87 0.83 -2.47
N ALA A 183 -17.06 0.45 -2.93
CA ALA A 183 -17.25 -0.21 -4.22
C ALA A 183 -16.82 0.72 -5.39
N ASP A 184 -17.19 2.01 -5.35
CA ASP A 184 -16.80 2.99 -6.36
C ASP A 184 -15.28 3.18 -6.39
N ILE A 185 -14.63 3.26 -5.24
CA ILE A 185 -13.16 3.32 -5.12
C ILE A 185 -12.51 2.05 -5.71
N CYS A 186 -12.99 0.85 -5.35
CA CYS A 186 -12.47 -0.40 -5.89
C CYS A 186 -12.58 -0.47 -7.42
N LYS A 187 -13.70 0.00 -7.97
CA LYS A 187 -13.91 0.14 -9.42
C LYS A 187 -12.93 1.13 -10.04
N HIS A 188 -12.68 2.28 -9.40
CA HIS A 188 -11.74 3.27 -9.90
C HIS A 188 -10.31 2.74 -9.88
N VAL A 189 -9.87 2.15 -8.76
CA VAL A 189 -8.53 1.55 -8.64
C VAL A 189 -8.29 0.50 -9.72
N SER A 190 -9.28 -0.38 -9.97
CA SER A 190 -9.18 -1.41 -11.02
C SER A 190 -9.01 -0.81 -12.43
N ARG A 191 -9.52 0.41 -12.66
CA ARG A 191 -9.40 1.10 -13.96
C ARG A 191 -8.06 1.79 -14.14
N ILE A 192 -7.47 2.36 -13.07
CA ILE A 192 -6.22 3.15 -13.17
C ILE A 192 -4.96 2.30 -13.00
N ALA A 193 -5.05 1.14 -12.37
CA ALA A 193 -3.90 0.29 -12.14
C ALA A 193 -3.57 -0.53 -13.40
N HIS A 194 -2.37 -0.29 -13.94
CA HIS A 194 -1.86 -1.03 -15.08
C HIS A 194 -1.24 -2.37 -14.66
N PRO A 195 -1.26 -3.39 -15.53
CA PRO A 195 -0.61 -4.67 -15.27
C PRO A 195 0.85 -4.52 -14.82
N GLY A 196 1.25 -5.29 -13.82
CA GLY A 196 2.59 -5.23 -13.22
C GLY A 196 2.79 -4.14 -12.17
N SER A 197 1.77 -3.32 -11.88
CA SER A 197 1.83 -2.33 -10.80
C SER A 197 1.90 -2.98 -9.42
N ALA A 198 2.59 -2.31 -8.48
CA ALA A 198 2.42 -2.54 -7.06
C ALA A 198 1.35 -1.59 -6.53
N VAL A 199 0.33 -2.13 -5.90
CA VAL A 199 -0.78 -1.35 -5.33
C VAL A 199 -0.80 -1.53 -3.83
N TYR A 200 -0.67 -0.44 -3.09
CA TYR A 200 -0.77 -0.43 -1.63
C TYR A 200 -2.06 0.29 -1.24
N PHE A 201 -3.03 -0.46 -0.74
CA PHE A 201 -4.32 0.07 -0.35
C PHE A 201 -4.36 0.26 1.17
N ILE A 202 -4.34 1.51 1.62
CA ILE A 202 -4.26 1.92 3.02
C ILE A 202 -5.63 2.47 3.43
N SER A 203 -6.34 1.77 4.33
CA SER A 203 -7.70 2.10 4.74
C SER A 203 -8.05 1.41 6.06
N ASP A 204 -9.14 1.84 6.70
CA ASP A 204 -9.82 1.07 7.75
C ASP A 204 -10.75 0.00 7.19
N TRP A 205 -10.91 -0.04 5.85
CA TRP A 205 -11.72 -1.00 5.10
C TRP A 205 -13.22 -0.95 5.43
N LEU A 206 -13.70 0.14 6.05
CA LEU A 206 -15.11 0.33 6.31
C LEU A 206 -15.92 0.30 5.01
N GLY A 207 -16.93 -0.58 4.95
CA GLY A 207 -17.78 -0.78 3.78
C GLY A 207 -17.20 -1.73 2.73
N PHE A 208 -16.08 -2.42 2.98
CA PHE A 208 -15.57 -3.43 2.04
C PHE A 208 -16.41 -4.70 2.14
N ASP A 209 -17.20 -4.97 1.13
CA ASP A 209 -18.15 -6.07 1.03
C ASP A 209 -17.92 -6.96 -0.21
N ALA A 210 -18.85 -7.89 -0.46
CA ALA A 210 -18.80 -8.77 -1.62
C ALA A 210 -18.89 -8.04 -2.97
N GLN A 211 -19.47 -6.84 -3.03
CA GLN A 211 -19.50 -6.02 -4.24
C GLN A 211 -18.13 -5.42 -4.50
N ALA A 212 -17.51 -4.80 -3.48
CA ALA A 212 -16.16 -4.27 -3.55
C ALA A 212 -15.13 -5.37 -3.90
N GLU A 213 -15.27 -6.57 -3.29
CA GLU A 213 -14.44 -7.74 -3.61
C GLU A 213 -14.50 -8.08 -5.11
N ARG A 214 -15.70 -8.16 -5.69
CA ARG A 214 -15.87 -8.46 -7.11
C ARG A 214 -15.26 -7.40 -8.03
N LEU A 215 -15.35 -6.12 -7.64
CA LEU A 215 -14.85 -5.01 -8.44
C LEU A 215 -13.31 -4.92 -8.43
N ILE A 216 -12.67 -5.33 -7.32
CA ILE A 216 -11.21 -5.31 -7.21
C ILE A 216 -10.54 -6.62 -7.68
N TYR A 217 -11.31 -7.71 -7.80
CA TYR A 217 -10.79 -9.02 -8.19
C TYR A 217 -9.97 -9.01 -9.49
N PRO A 218 -10.41 -8.36 -10.60
CA PRO A 218 -9.61 -8.33 -11.82
C PRO A 218 -8.21 -7.77 -11.62
N LEU A 219 -8.08 -6.74 -10.76
CA LEU A 219 -6.80 -6.11 -10.43
C LEU A 219 -5.82 -7.12 -9.82
N THR A 220 -6.28 -7.98 -8.92
CA THR A 220 -5.40 -8.93 -8.20
C THR A 220 -4.76 -9.97 -9.11
N ARG A 221 -5.25 -10.13 -10.33
CA ARG A 221 -4.67 -11.05 -11.32
C ARG A 221 -3.47 -10.46 -12.07
N HIS A 222 -3.39 -9.14 -12.16
CA HIS A 222 -2.41 -8.44 -12.98
C HIS A 222 -1.50 -7.50 -12.19
N CYS A 223 -1.84 -7.20 -10.94
CA CYS A 223 -1.11 -6.31 -10.07
C CYS A 223 -0.77 -7.00 -8.74
N ASP A 224 0.28 -6.54 -8.08
CA ASP A 224 0.59 -6.96 -6.72
C ASP A 224 -0.13 -6.03 -5.75
N LEU A 225 -1.33 -6.42 -5.33
CA LEU A 225 -2.11 -5.69 -4.34
C LEU A 225 -1.70 -6.10 -2.92
N THR A 226 -1.45 -5.12 -2.07
CA THR A 226 -1.23 -5.28 -0.62
C THR A 226 -2.25 -4.43 0.13
N ALA A 227 -3.03 -5.05 1.00
CA ALA A 227 -3.97 -4.39 1.88
C ALA A 227 -3.28 -3.98 3.19
N ILE A 228 -3.41 -2.71 3.57
CA ILE A 228 -2.92 -2.17 4.83
C ILE A 228 -4.12 -1.67 5.62
N HIS A 229 -4.47 -2.39 6.69
CA HIS A 229 -5.58 -2.07 7.56
C HIS A 229 -5.09 -1.20 8.71
N ILE A 230 -5.68 -0.01 8.82
CA ILE A 230 -5.41 0.94 9.90
C ILE A 230 -6.56 0.87 10.91
N SER A 231 -6.22 0.71 12.19
CA SER A 231 -7.19 0.66 13.28
C SER A 231 -6.72 1.48 14.49
N ASP A 232 -7.62 1.70 15.43
CA ASP A 232 -7.29 2.29 16.72
C ASP A 232 -7.57 1.28 17.86
N PRO A 233 -6.77 1.27 18.95
CA PRO A 233 -7.01 0.37 20.08
C PRO A 233 -8.40 0.46 20.69
N PHE A 234 -9.03 1.64 20.64
CA PHE A 234 -10.38 1.85 21.15
C PHE A 234 -11.44 1.15 20.29
N GLU A 235 -11.24 1.08 18.97
CA GLU A 235 -12.10 0.30 18.06
C GLU A 235 -12.02 -1.19 18.36
N GLN A 236 -10.83 -1.66 18.71
CA GLN A 236 -10.59 -3.06 19.02
C GLN A 236 -11.15 -3.45 20.38
N SER A 237 -10.94 -2.62 21.41
CA SER A 237 -11.31 -2.93 22.78
C SER A 237 -11.71 -1.68 23.54
N LEU A 238 -12.96 -1.63 23.99
CA LEU A 238 -13.46 -0.52 24.80
C LEU A 238 -12.93 -0.62 26.24
N PRO A 239 -12.26 0.41 26.77
CA PRO A 239 -11.99 0.48 28.20
C PRO A 239 -13.29 0.67 28.99
N ALA A 240 -13.28 0.31 30.27
CA ALA A 240 -14.42 0.55 31.15
C ALA A 240 -14.60 2.06 31.35
N GLY A 241 -15.84 2.57 31.19
CA GLY A 241 -16.15 3.99 31.38
C GLY A 241 -17.28 4.49 30.50
N ARG A 242 -17.54 5.79 30.61
CA ARG A 242 -18.50 6.49 29.74
C ARG A 242 -17.74 7.39 28.78
N PHE A 243 -18.04 7.28 27.50
CA PHE A 243 -17.37 8.03 26.44
C PHE A 243 -18.40 8.84 25.66
N THR A 244 -18.07 10.06 25.32
CA THR A 244 -18.84 10.86 24.40
C THR A 244 -18.17 10.75 23.04
N LEU A 245 -18.83 10.07 22.11
CA LEU A 245 -18.42 9.97 20.72
C LEU A 245 -19.10 11.07 19.91
N THR A 246 -18.41 11.60 18.91
CA THR A 246 -18.98 12.57 17.98
C THR A 246 -18.52 12.25 16.56
N ASP A 247 -19.43 12.42 15.61
CA ASP A 247 -19.16 12.40 14.17
C ASP A 247 -19.01 13.82 13.60
N GLY A 248 -18.93 14.82 14.48
CA GLY A 248 -18.89 16.25 14.13
C GLY A 248 -20.26 16.91 14.03
N GLN A 249 -21.35 16.15 13.93
CA GLN A 249 -22.74 16.65 13.89
C GLN A 249 -23.52 16.23 15.14
N GLN A 250 -23.41 14.98 15.51
CA GLN A 250 -24.13 14.40 16.65
C GLN A 250 -23.14 13.97 17.74
N ARG A 251 -23.63 13.97 18.96
CA ARG A 251 -22.91 13.42 20.10
C ARG A 251 -23.71 12.27 20.69
N GLN A 252 -23.06 11.13 20.82
CA GLN A 252 -23.64 9.96 21.47
C GLN A 252 -22.82 9.57 22.67
N VAL A 253 -23.50 9.21 23.75
CA VAL A 253 -22.84 8.68 24.96
C VAL A 253 -22.81 7.16 24.85
N LEU A 254 -21.60 6.61 24.81
CA LEU A 254 -21.37 5.19 24.88
C LEU A 254 -21.04 4.83 26.33
N ASP A 255 -21.91 4.06 26.97
CA ASP A 255 -21.64 3.52 28.31
C ASP A 255 -21.01 2.12 28.20
N ALA A 256 -19.70 2.07 28.37
CA ALA A 256 -18.91 0.86 28.38
C ALA A 256 -18.58 0.37 29.81
N SER A 257 -19.30 0.85 30.83
CA SER A 257 -19.13 0.39 32.23
C SER A 257 -19.50 -1.08 32.38
N SER A 258 -20.54 -1.54 31.66
CA SER A 258 -20.98 -2.92 31.65
C SER A 258 -20.00 -3.83 30.91
N GLN A 259 -19.65 -4.98 31.52
CA GLN A 259 -18.84 -6.02 30.85
C GLN A 259 -19.55 -6.57 29.61
N ASN A 260 -20.88 -6.69 29.66
CA ASN A 260 -21.67 -7.20 28.51
C ASN A 260 -21.55 -6.28 27.30
N THR A 261 -21.59 -4.96 27.50
CA THR A 261 -21.40 -3.98 26.41
C THR A 261 -20.00 -4.12 25.78
N ARG A 262 -18.97 -4.26 26.60
CA ARG A 262 -17.59 -4.44 26.13
C ARG A 262 -17.41 -5.76 25.36
N ASN A 263 -17.99 -6.84 25.88
CA ASN A 263 -17.96 -8.15 25.20
C ASN A 263 -18.70 -8.13 23.86
N ALA A 264 -19.86 -7.50 23.81
CA ALA A 264 -20.62 -7.37 22.57
C ALA A 264 -19.84 -6.55 21.51
N HIS A 265 -19.19 -5.47 21.93
CA HIS A 265 -18.34 -4.68 21.06
C HIS A 265 -17.15 -5.50 20.52
N GLN A 266 -16.46 -6.23 21.40
CA GLN A 266 -15.34 -7.09 21.01
C GLN A 266 -15.77 -8.15 20.01
N GLN A 267 -16.90 -8.81 20.24
CA GLN A 267 -17.45 -9.82 19.33
C GLN A 267 -17.79 -9.21 17.96
N HIS A 268 -18.35 -8.01 17.94
CA HIS A 268 -18.67 -7.31 16.71
C HIS A 268 -17.39 -6.97 15.93
N TRP A 269 -16.37 -6.44 16.61
CA TRP A 269 -15.06 -6.16 16.01
C TRP A 269 -14.42 -7.43 15.42
N ASP A 270 -14.36 -8.50 16.20
CA ASP A 270 -13.76 -9.76 15.77
C ASP A 270 -14.48 -10.35 14.55
N ALA A 271 -15.82 -10.26 14.53
CA ALA A 271 -16.62 -10.69 13.38
C ALA A 271 -16.29 -9.87 12.12
N GLN A 272 -16.18 -8.53 12.24
CA GLN A 272 -15.80 -7.68 11.11
C GLN A 272 -14.40 -7.99 10.61
N GLN A 273 -13.42 -8.20 11.52
CA GLN A 273 -12.06 -8.56 11.16
C GLN A 273 -11.96 -9.92 10.47
N LEU A 274 -12.78 -10.88 10.90
CA LEU A 274 -12.89 -12.20 10.28
C LEU A 274 -13.44 -12.10 8.85
N ILE A 275 -14.52 -11.35 8.65
CA ILE A 275 -15.15 -11.13 7.35
C ILE A 275 -14.17 -10.47 6.39
N LEU A 276 -13.51 -9.37 6.80
CA LEU A 276 -12.47 -8.71 6.00
C LEU A 276 -11.35 -9.67 5.63
N GLY A 277 -10.85 -10.45 6.62
CA GLY A 277 -9.82 -11.45 6.39
C GLY A 277 -10.23 -12.50 5.34
N GLN A 278 -11.47 -12.98 5.38
CA GLN A 278 -12.01 -13.94 4.41
C GLN A 278 -12.10 -13.35 2.99
N HIS A 279 -12.58 -12.11 2.85
CA HIS A 279 -12.61 -11.41 1.55
C HIS A 279 -11.21 -11.30 0.94
N LEU A 280 -10.24 -10.80 1.71
CA LEU A 280 -8.87 -10.61 1.23
C LEU A 280 -8.13 -11.94 0.99
N GLN A 281 -8.43 -12.99 1.76
CA GLN A 281 -7.89 -14.33 1.55
C GLN A 281 -8.39 -14.92 0.22
N ARG A 282 -9.69 -14.78 -0.11
CA ARG A 282 -10.23 -15.22 -1.40
C ARG A 282 -9.56 -14.50 -2.58
N LEU A 283 -9.24 -13.23 -2.39
CA LEU A 283 -8.49 -12.41 -3.35
C LEU A 283 -6.99 -12.73 -3.40
N GLN A 284 -6.48 -13.57 -2.49
CA GLN A 284 -5.05 -13.82 -2.30
C GLN A 284 -4.24 -12.54 -2.05
N VAL A 285 -4.84 -11.56 -1.37
CA VAL A 285 -4.24 -10.27 -1.03
C VAL A 285 -3.65 -10.33 0.38
N PRO A 286 -2.34 -10.08 0.55
CA PRO A 286 -1.74 -9.98 1.87
C PRO A 286 -2.32 -8.80 2.65
N LEU A 287 -2.62 -9.05 3.93
CA LEU A 287 -3.18 -8.06 4.84
C LEU A 287 -2.16 -7.72 5.94
N ILE A 288 -1.78 -6.45 6.01
CA ILE A 288 -0.92 -5.90 7.06
C ILE A 288 -1.82 -5.08 8.00
N ARG A 289 -1.85 -5.44 9.28
CA ARG A 289 -2.62 -4.70 10.30
C ARG A 289 -1.68 -3.79 11.09
N ILE A 290 -2.06 -2.52 11.22
CA ILE A 290 -1.29 -1.50 11.93
C ILE A 290 -2.26 -0.66 12.75
N SER A 291 -1.99 -0.57 14.05
CA SER A 291 -2.76 0.28 14.95
C SER A 291 -2.13 1.67 15.09
N THR A 292 -2.94 2.68 15.43
CA THR A 292 -2.46 4.03 15.77
C THR A 292 -1.45 4.06 16.92
N ALA A 293 -1.41 3.02 17.75
CA ALA A 293 -0.46 2.86 18.84
C ALA A 293 0.87 2.19 18.43
N ASP A 294 0.91 1.53 17.27
CA ASP A 294 2.06 0.74 16.83
C ASP A 294 3.20 1.59 16.24
N ASP A 295 4.40 0.99 16.15
CA ASP A 295 5.45 1.44 15.24
C ASP A 295 5.21 0.78 13.87
N PRO A 296 4.88 1.57 12.82
CA PRO A 296 4.50 1.00 11.51
C PRO A 296 5.66 0.28 10.82
N LEU A 297 6.91 0.74 11.02
CA LEU A 297 8.05 0.26 10.23
C LEU A 297 8.34 -1.24 10.41
N PRO A 298 8.41 -1.80 11.63
CA PRO A 298 8.60 -3.25 11.82
C PRO A 298 7.46 -4.08 11.22
N LEU A 299 6.22 -3.60 11.34
CA LEU A 299 5.03 -4.29 10.83
C LEU A 299 5.01 -4.30 9.31
N LEU A 300 5.31 -3.17 8.66
CA LEU A 300 5.47 -3.09 7.21
C LEU A 300 6.59 -4.00 6.71
N ARG A 301 7.76 -4.00 7.37
CA ARG A 301 8.87 -4.90 7.01
C ARG A 301 8.47 -6.37 7.09
N LYS A 302 7.79 -6.78 8.16
CA LYS A 302 7.28 -8.13 8.33
C LYS A 302 6.24 -8.48 7.27
N GLY A 303 5.23 -7.63 7.08
CA GLY A 303 4.13 -7.88 6.16
C GLY A 303 4.54 -7.87 4.69
N LEU A 304 5.59 -7.11 4.33
CA LEU A 304 6.18 -7.11 2.99
C LEU A 304 7.26 -8.19 2.78
N GLY A 305 7.46 -9.09 3.75
CA GLY A 305 8.44 -10.19 3.64
C GLY A 305 9.90 -9.74 3.71
N LEU A 306 10.18 -8.56 4.29
CA LEU A 306 11.53 -7.97 4.35
C LEU A 306 12.31 -8.33 5.61
N THR A 307 11.72 -9.06 6.54
CA THR A 307 12.43 -9.62 7.69
C THR A 307 13.11 -10.92 7.25
N LYS A 308 14.45 -10.97 7.31
CA LYS A 308 15.19 -12.25 7.23
C LYS A 308 14.62 -13.14 8.33
N GLY A 309 14.00 -14.25 7.95
CA GLY A 309 13.61 -15.27 8.91
C GLY A 309 14.85 -15.63 9.72
N SER A 310 14.81 -15.47 11.04
CA SER A 310 15.79 -16.06 11.92
C SER A 310 15.70 -17.57 11.67
N LYS A 311 16.68 -18.13 10.96
CA LYS A 311 16.87 -19.57 10.93
C LYS A 311 17.12 -19.98 12.38
N ARG A 312 16.13 -20.61 13.00
CA ARG A 312 16.34 -21.48 14.16
C ARG A 312 16.93 -22.78 13.67
#